data_870269344b3b407d81d5f4fc654eb169
#
_entry.id   870269344b3b407d81d5f4fc654eb169
#
_cell.length_a   1.000
_cell.length_b   1.000
_cell.length_c   1.000
_cell.angle_alpha   90.00
_cell.angle_beta   90.00
_cell.angle_gamma   90.00
#
_symmetry.space_group_name_H-M   'P 1'
#
loop_
_entity.id
_entity.type
_entity.pdbx_description
1 polymer ?
#
loop_
_entity_poly.entity_id
_entity_poly.type
_entity_poly.pdbx_seq_one_letter_code
_entity_poly.pdbx_strand_id
1 'polypeptide(L)'
;MEPLEIDFTVACPPERAFEMWARRTSMWWPHGHSVSGEPGLTVTFEPQPGGRIFERTPSGEEHDWGEVLVWEPPSRLAYLWHLRFDRSDATEVSVTFTDALEGTAVRIVHSGWERLGAAGPERRERNRKGWAGALEHYRRACA
;
A
#
# COMPACT_ATOMS: atom_id res chain seq x y z
N MET A 1 8.67 16.93 -8.77
CA MET A 1 7.28 16.93 -8.25
C MET A 1 7.28 16.40 -6.82
N GLU A 2 6.57 17.07 -5.94
CA GLU A 2 6.57 16.73 -4.53
C GLU A 2 5.88 15.40 -4.25
N PRO A 3 6.40 14.61 -3.30
CA PRO A 3 5.73 13.39 -2.87
C PRO A 3 4.38 13.70 -2.20
N LEU A 4 3.52 12.68 -2.17
CA LEU A 4 2.36 12.71 -1.28
C LEU A 4 2.84 12.30 0.10
N GLU A 5 2.50 13.08 1.11
CA GLU A 5 2.83 12.78 2.51
C GLU A 5 1.53 12.73 3.30
N ILE A 6 1.28 11.59 3.94
CA ILE A 6 0.06 11.37 4.70
C ILE A 6 0.42 10.86 6.09
N ASP A 7 -0.06 11.56 7.11
CA ASP A 7 0.17 11.20 8.51
C ASP A 7 -1.17 10.96 9.20
N PHE A 8 -1.26 9.86 9.95
CA PHE A 8 -2.44 9.55 10.75
C PHE A 8 -2.07 8.60 11.88
N THR A 9 -3.01 8.35 12.79
CA THR A 9 -2.81 7.40 13.89
C THR A 9 -3.84 6.28 13.79
N VAL A 10 -3.45 5.09 14.28
CA VAL A 10 -4.34 3.94 14.42
C VAL A 10 -4.29 3.43 15.86
N ALA A 11 -5.34 2.75 16.29
CA ALA A 11 -5.53 2.37 17.69
C ALA A 11 -4.74 1.14 18.14
N CYS A 12 -4.12 0.41 17.23
CA CYS A 12 -3.34 -0.79 17.58
C CYS A 12 -1.84 -0.51 17.67
N PRO A 13 -1.07 -1.37 18.36
CA PRO A 13 0.38 -1.17 18.46
C PRO A 13 1.10 -1.40 17.13
N PRO A 14 2.36 -0.91 17.00
CA PRO A 14 3.11 -0.99 15.72
C PRO A 14 3.20 -2.38 15.11
N GLU A 15 3.40 -3.42 15.92
CA GLU A 15 3.48 -4.80 15.43
C GLU A 15 2.20 -5.20 14.70
N ARG A 16 1.06 -4.84 15.26
CA ARG A 16 -0.23 -5.16 14.66
C ARG A 16 -0.54 -4.25 13.48
N ALA A 17 -0.16 -2.98 13.57
CA ALA A 17 -0.35 -2.02 12.47
C ALA A 17 0.41 -2.47 11.23
N PHE A 18 1.66 -2.90 11.40
CA PHE A 18 2.47 -3.44 10.31
C PHE A 18 1.86 -4.74 9.76
N GLU A 19 1.49 -5.67 10.63
CA GLU A 19 0.89 -6.94 10.23
C GLU A 19 -0.41 -6.71 9.43
N MET A 20 -1.26 -5.83 9.91
CA MET A 20 -2.51 -5.53 9.22
C MET A 20 -2.25 -4.98 7.82
N TRP A 21 -1.28 -4.08 7.69
CA TRP A 21 -0.92 -3.51 6.39
C TRP A 21 -0.40 -4.56 5.42
N ALA A 22 0.63 -5.29 5.82
CA ALA A 22 1.43 -6.10 4.91
C ALA A 22 1.05 -7.57 4.85
N ARG A 23 0.46 -8.12 5.92
CA ARG A 23 0.11 -9.54 5.97
C ARG A 23 -1.39 -9.79 5.92
N ARG A 24 -2.18 -8.78 6.22
CA ARG A 24 -3.65 -8.88 6.23
C ARG A 24 -4.30 -7.85 5.31
N THR A 25 -3.61 -7.52 4.25
CA THR A 25 -4.06 -6.54 3.25
C THR A 25 -5.46 -6.87 2.73
N SER A 26 -5.73 -8.15 2.50
CA SER A 26 -7.03 -8.62 1.99
C SER A 26 -8.21 -8.28 2.91
N MET A 27 -7.94 -8.05 4.20
CA MET A 27 -9.01 -7.74 5.17
C MET A 27 -9.53 -6.31 5.05
N TRP A 28 -8.73 -5.39 4.52
CA TRP A 28 -9.11 -3.97 4.49
C TRP A 28 -9.03 -3.33 3.11
N TRP A 29 -8.32 -3.93 2.15
CA TRP A 29 -8.17 -3.35 0.83
C TRP A 29 -9.55 -3.21 0.16
N PRO A 30 -9.87 -2.02 -0.40
CA PRO A 30 -11.19 -1.78 -0.98
C PRO A 30 -11.52 -2.72 -2.13
N HIS A 31 -12.73 -3.25 -2.14
CA HIS A 31 -13.22 -4.08 -3.23
C HIS A 31 -13.21 -3.28 -4.54
N GLY A 32 -12.81 -3.91 -5.62
CA GLY A 32 -12.75 -3.28 -6.92
C GLY A 32 -11.46 -2.52 -7.21
N HIS A 33 -10.63 -2.23 -6.20
CA HIS A 33 -9.31 -1.60 -6.39
C HIS A 33 -8.28 -2.68 -6.67
N SER A 34 -8.41 -3.35 -7.81
CA SER A 34 -7.56 -4.48 -8.18
C SER A 34 -7.40 -4.53 -9.70
N VAL A 35 -6.61 -5.45 -10.19
CA VAL A 35 -6.45 -5.66 -11.64
C VAL A 35 -7.67 -6.40 -12.19
N SER A 36 -8.05 -7.51 -11.56
CA SER A 36 -9.16 -8.36 -12.03
C SER A 36 -10.54 -7.82 -11.69
N GLY A 37 -10.66 -7.08 -10.60
CA GLY A 37 -11.96 -6.65 -10.07
C GLY A 37 -12.80 -7.78 -9.50
N GLU A 38 -12.26 -9.00 -9.41
CA GLU A 38 -13.03 -10.16 -8.94
C GLU A 38 -13.25 -10.14 -7.43
N PRO A 39 -14.43 -10.57 -6.97
CA PRO A 39 -14.64 -10.75 -5.53
C PRO A 39 -13.85 -11.96 -5.03
N GLY A 40 -13.48 -11.92 -3.75
CA GLY A 40 -12.79 -13.04 -3.11
C GLY A 40 -11.32 -13.21 -3.46
N LEU A 41 -10.71 -12.21 -4.11
CA LEU A 41 -9.28 -12.25 -4.35
C LEU A 41 -8.49 -12.05 -3.06
N THR A 42 -7.25 -12.54 -3.04
CA THR A 42 -6.32 -12.30 -1.95
C THR A 42 -5.18 -11.42 -2.42
N VAL A 43 -4.66 -10.58 -1.51
CA VAL A 43 -3.50 -9.72 -1.78
C VAL A 43 -2.35 -10.19 -0.90
N THR A 44 -1.20 -10.39 -1.51
CA THR A 44 0.00 -10.90 -0.83
C THR A 44 1.18 -9.95 -1.00
N PHE A 45 1.84 -9.66 0.11
CA PHE A 45 3.18 -9.06 0.13
C PHE A 45 4.15 -10.17 0.52
N GLU A 46 5.03 -10.56 -0.38
CA GLU A 46 6.08 -11.53 -0.02
C GLU A 46 7.04 -10.84 0.96
N PRO A 47 7.35 -11.46 2.11
CA PRO A 47 7.96 -10.76 3.24
C PRO A 47 9.48 -10.63 3.16
N GLN A 48 9.98 -10.02 2.10
CA GLN A 48 11.43 -9.86 1.89
C GLN A 48 11.69 -8.81 0.80
N PRO A 49 12.86 -8.15 0.81
CA PRO A 49 13.27 -7.30 -0.30
C PRO A 49 13.29 -8.10 -1.61
N GLY A 50 12.76 -7.53 -2.68
CA GLY A 50 12.59 -8.21 -3.96
C GLY A 50 11.33 -9.05 -4.06
N GLY A 51 10.58 -9.18 -2.97
CA GLY A 51 9.33 -9.94 -2.94
C GLY A 51 8.24 -9.30 -3.81
N ARG A 52 7.33 -10.14 -4.30
CA ARG A 52 6.21 -9.67 -5.12
C ARG A 52 5.09 -9.14 -4.24
N ILE A 53 4.37 -8.16 -4.77
CA ILE A 53 3.08 -7.75 -4.25
C ILE A 53 2.08 -8.07 -5.35
N PHE A 54 1.10 -8.91 -5.06
CA PHE A 54 0.20 -9.39 -6.10
C PHE A 54 -1.17 -9.78 -5.58
N GLU A 55 -2.15 -9.78 -6.48
CA GLU A 55 -3.46 -10.35 -6.20
C GLU A 55 -3.55 -11.75 -6.79
N ARG A 56 -4.32 -12.61 -6.13
CA ARG A 56 -4.65 -13.93 -6.64
C ARG A 56 -6.16 -14.07 -6.63
N THR A 57 -6.73 -14.39 -7.78
CA THR A 57 -8.17 -14.61 -7.91
C THR A 57 -8.56 -16.00 -7.41
N PRO A 58 -9.85 -16.25 -7.12
CA PRO A 58 -10.31 -17.58 -6.74
C PRO A 58 -9.99 -18.66 -7.79
N SER A 59 -9.90 -18.27 -9.08
CA SER A 59 -9.54 -19.20 -10.14
C SER A 59 -8.04 -19.48 -10.23
N GLY A 60 -7.21 -18.76 -9.46
CA GLY A 60 -5.77 -18.95 -9.42
C GLY A 60 -4.96 -18.01 -10.30
N GLU A 61 -5.58 -17.06 -11.00
CA GLU A 61 -4.85 -16.05 -11.76
C GLU A 61 -4.15 -15.08 -10.80
N GLU A 62 -2.91 -14.70 -11.14
CA GLU A 62 -2.12 -13.75 -10.37
C GLU A 62 -1.81 -12.52 -11.19
N HIS A 63 -1.90 -11.35 -10.56
CA HIS A 63 -1.60 -10.07 -11.20
C HIS A 63 -0.71 -9.25 -10.26
N ASP A 64 0.45 -8.86 -10.76
CA ASP A 64 1.41 -8.09 -9.96
C ASP A 64 0.92 -6.66 -9.71
N TRP A 65 1.13 -6.19 -8.48
CA TRP A 65 0.83 -4.82 -8.06
C TRP A 65 2.09 -4.03 -7.78
N GLY A 66 3.18 -4.71 -7.43
CA GLY A 66 4.42 -4.05 -7.06
C GLY A 66 5.50 -5.01 -6.59
N GLU A 67 6.51 -4.43 -5.95
CA GLU A 67 7.67 -5.17 -5.47
C GLU A 67 8.14 -4.57 -4.15
N VAL A 68 8.43 -5.43 -3.18
CA VAL A 68 8.94 -5.00 -1.87
C VAL A 68 10.38 -4.53 -2.00
N LEU A 69 10.68 -3.34 -1.48
CA LEU A 69 12.03 -2.77 -1.45
C LEU A 69 12.65 -2.88 -0.06
N VAL A 70 11.86 -2.58 0.98
CA VAL A 70 12.29 -2.62 2.38
C VAL A 70 11.26 -3.40 3.18
N TRP A 71 11.73 -4.33 3.99
CA TRP A 71 10.88 -5.12 4.87
C TRP A 71 11.51 -5.13 6.25
N GLU A 72 11.08 -4.22 7.11
CA GLU A 72 11.63 -4.02 8.46
C GLU A 72 10.52 -3.93 9.50
N PRO A 73 9.84 -5.08 9.80
CA PRO A 73 8.79 -5.06 10.81
C PRO A 73 9.37 -4.81 12.21
N PRO A 74 8.68 -4.10 13.08
CA PRO A 74 7.38 -3.46 12.83
C PRO A 74 7.48 -1.99 12.40
N SER A 75 8.66 -1.52 11.97
CA SER A 75 8.98 -0.10 11.84
C SER A 75 8.75 0.46 10.45
N ARG A 76 9.13 -0.27 9.40
CA ARG A 76 9.15 0.30 8.06
C ARG A 76 8.91 -0.73 6.97
N LEU A 77 8.12 -0.30 5.98
CA LEU A 77 7.84 -1.04 4.76
C LEU A 77 7.99 -0.07 3.59
N ALA A 78 8.68 -0.46 2.53
CA ALA A 78 8.73 0.36 1.32
C ALA A 78 8.60 -0.56 0.11
N TYR A 79 7.92 -0.08 -0.92
CA TYR A 79 7.68 -0.89 -2.09
C TYR A 79 7.43 -0.05 -3.35
N LEU A 80 7.68 -0.66 -4.50
CA LEU A 80 7.27 -0.14 -5.80
C LEU A 80 5.78 -0.45 -5.98
N TRP A 81 5.06 0.47 -6.61
CA TRP A 81 3.61 0.40 -6.76
C TRP A 81 3.18 0.72 -8.18
N HIS A 82 2.52 -0.23 -8.82
CA HIS A 82 2.05 -0.04 -10.21
C HIS A 82 0.70 -0.71 -10.47
N LEU A 83 -0.17 -0.76 -9.47
CA LEU A 83 -1.51 -1.34 -9.61
C LEU A 83 -2.20 -0.82 -10.88
N ARG A 84 -2.55 -1.73 -11.79
CA ARG A 84 -3.16 -1.45 -13.10
C ARG A 84 -2.24 -0.76 -14.10
N PHE A 85 -0.94 -0.67 -13.79
CA PHE A 85 0.03 -0.06 -14.68
C PHE A 85 1.20 -1.00 -14.89
N ASP A 86 2.03 -0.67 -15.86
CA ASP A 86 3.23 -1.44 -16.13
C ASP A 86 4.30 -1.17 -15.07
N ARG A 87 5.19 -2.14 -14.83
CA ARG A 87 6.27 -1.98 -13.86
C ARG A 87 7.16 -0.79 -14.19
N SER A 88 7.31 -0.45 -15.48
CA SER A 88 8.08 0.72 -15.90
C SER A 88 7.48 2.04 -15.42
N ASP A 89 6.19 2.05 -15.06
CA ASP A 89 5.47 3.21 -14.55
C ASP A 89 5.29 3.16 -13.03
N ALA A 90 6.09 2.34 -12.34
CA ALA A 90 5.98 2.20 -10.90
C ALA A 90 6.37 3.49 -10.17
N THR A 91 5.61 3.76 -9.11
CA THR A 91 5.95 4.80 -8.14
C THR A 91 6.41 4.11 -6.86
N GLU A 92 6.87 4.86 -5.87
CA GLU A 92 7.41 4.28 -4.65
C GLU A 92 6.59 4.70 -3.43
N VAL A 93 6.24 3.72 -2.59
CA VAL A 93 5.50 3.96 -1.35
C VAL A 93 6.38 3.55 -0.18
N SER A 94 6.54 4.46 0.79
CA SER A 94 7.24 4.18 2.05
C SER A 94 6.25 4.37 3.18
N VAL A 95 6.16 3.40 4.08
CA VAL A 95 5.27 3.46 5.24
C VAL A 95 6.08 3.23 6.49
N THR A 96 5.99 4.14 7.44
CA THR A 96 6.65 4.01 8.75
C THR A 96 5.59 3.90 9.85
N PHE A 97 5.90 3.07 10.86
CA PHE A 97 5.01 2.77 11.98
C PHE A 97 5.77 3.07 13.26
N THR A 98 5.32 4.08 14.00
CA THR A 98 6.02 4.56 15.19
C THR A 98 5.07 4.53 16.40
N ASP A 99 5.59 4.17 17.56
CA ASP A 99 4.80 4.21 18.79
C ASP A 99 4.18 5.60 19.00
N ALA A 100 2.92 5.62 19.37
CA ALA A 100 2.20 6.82 19.71
C ALA A 100 1.36 6.57 20.96
N LEU A 101 0.95 7.63 21.61
CA LEU A 101 0.17 7.55 22.86
C LEU A 101 -1.11 6.74 22.67
N GLU A 102 -1.73 6.85 21.50
CA GLU A 102 -3.01 6.20 21.17
C GLU A 102 -2.85 4.89 20.42
N GLY A 103 -1.62 4.45 20.18
CA GLY A 103 -1.33 3.24 19.42
C GLY A 103 -0.13 3.41 18.50
N THR A 104 -0.37 3.71 17.22
CA THR A 104 0.69 3.84 16.22
C THR A 104 0.48 5.08 15.36
N ALA A 105 1.56 5.86 15.21
CA ALA A 105 1.62 6.92 14.20
C ALA A 105 2.10 6.30 12.89
N VAL A 106 1.31 6.45 11.84
CA VAL A 106 1.60 5.92 10.51
C VAL A 106 1.90 7.09 9.58
N ARG A 107 3.02 7.00 8.86
CA ARG A 107 3.40 8.00 7.88
C ARG A 107 3.62 7.34 6.53
N ILE A 108 2.93 7.84 5.51
CA ILE A 108 3.08 7.37 4.14
C ILE A 108 3.78 8.46 3.32
N VAL A 109 4.81 8.08 2.59
CA VAL A 109 5.45 8.94 1.60
C VAL A 109 5.36 8.22 0.26
N HIS A 110 4.58 8.76 -0.67
CA HIS A 110 4.37 8.20 -2.00
C HIS A 110 5.02 9.14 -3.01
N SER A 111 6.05 8.66 -3.69
CA SER A 111 6.94 9.48 -4.52
C SER A 111 7.21 8.83 -5.88
N GLY A 112 7.98 9.54 -6.73
CA GLY A 112 8.36 9.02 -8.03
C GLY A 112 7.45 9.48 -9.16
N TRP A 113 6.61 10.47 -8.93
CA TRP A 113 5.65 11.00 -9.91
C TRP A 113 6.34 11.58 -11.15
N GLU A 114 7.54 12.12 -11.00
CA GLU A 114 8.34 12.68 -12.09
C GLU A 114 8.73 11.64 -13.13
N ARG A 115 8.80 10.37 -12.75
CA ARG A 115 9.10 9.27 -13.69
C ARG A 115 8.00 9.08 -14.73
N LEU A 116 6.82 9.57 -14.45
CA LEU A 116 5.65 9.43 -15.31
C LEU A 116 5.54 10.57 -16.33
N GLY A 117 6.44 11.55 -16.27
CA GLY A 117 6.42 12.69 -17.16
C GLY A 117 5.11 13.46 -17.06
N ALA A 118 4.48 13.71 -18.21
CA ALA A 118 3.23 14.48 -18.28
C ALA A 118 2.06 13.85 -17.51
N ALA A 119 2.08 12.55 -17.31
CA ALA A 119 1.01 11.84 -16.57
C ALA A 119 1.16 11.95 -15.06
N GLY A 120 2.30 12.42 -14.57
CA GLY A 120 2.61 12.49 -13.14
C GLY A 120 1.61 13.24 -12.29
N PRO A 121 1.28 14.50 -12.61
CA PRO A 121 0.34 15.29 -11.80
C PRO A 121 -1.03 14.64 -11.66
N GLU A 122 -1.55 14.09 -12.74
CA GLU A 122 -2.86 13.42 -12.72
C GLU A 122 -2.83 12.14 -11.90
N ARG A 123 -1.78 11.31 -12.06
CA ARG A 123 -1.59 10.09 -11.28
C ARG A 123 -1.46 10.40 -9.79
N ARG A 124 -0.70 11.44 -9.46
CA ARG A 124 -0.52 11.88 -8.08
C ARG A 124 -1.88 12.22 -7.44
N GLU A 125 -2.68 13.02 -8.13
CA GLU A 125 -4.00 13.43 -7.62
C GLU A 125 -4.95 12.24 -7.48
N ARG A 126 -4.95 11.33 -8.45
CA ARG A 126 -5.76 10.12 -8.38
C ARG A 126 -5.36 9.24 -7.19
N ASN A 127 -4.07 9.09 -6.94
CA ASN A 127 -3.59 8.32 -5.80
C ASN A 127 -3.90 8.99 -4.47
N ARG A 128 -3.85 10.33 -4.41
CA ARG A 128 -4.23 11.07 -3.21
C ARG A 128 -5.67 10.75 -2.82
N LYS A 129 -6.57 10.73 -3.78
CA LYS A 129 -7.98 10.38 -3.54
C LYS A 129 -8.14 8.91 -3.17
N GLY A 130 -7.41 8.04 -3.84
CA GLY A 130 -7.43 6.60 -3.55
C GLY A 130 -6.96 6.29 -2.14
N TRP A 131 -5.89 6.94 -1.68
CA TRP A 131 -5.41 6.78 -0.31
C TRP A 131 -6.47 7.20 0.71
N ALA A 132 -7.12 8.33 0.51
CA ALA A 132 -8.14 8.81 1.44
C ALA A 132 -9.23 7.75 1.69
N GLY A 133 -9.70 7.10 0.65
CA GLY A 133 -10.70 6.03 0.77
C GLY A 133 -10.15 4.76 1.38
N ALA A 134 -9.00 4.30 0.90
CA ALA A 134 -8.39 3.05 1.37
C ALA A 134 -8.01 3.12 2.84
N LEU A 135 -7.49 4.25 3.30
CA LEU A 135 -7.02 4.41 4.68
C LEU A 135 -8.15 4.39 5.71
N GLU A 136 -9.37 4.75 5.34
CA GLU A 136 -10.51 4.58 6.24
C GLU A 136 -10.73 3.11 6.57
N HIS A 137 -10.63 2.24 5.57
CA HIS A 137 -10.76 0.79 5.77
C HIS A 137 -9.63 0.26 6.66
N TYR A 138 -8.40 0.72 6.41
CA TYR A 138 -7.25 0.31 7.21
C TYR A 138 -7.40 0.72 8.68
N ARG A 139 -7.80 1.95 8.93
CA ARG A 139 -7.99 2.46 10.30
C ARG A 139 -9.05 1.64 11.05
N ARG A 140 -10.13 1.29 10.40
CA ARG A 140 -11.16 0.44 11.00
C ARG A 140 -10.64 -0.95 11.33
N ALA A 141 -9.81 -1.51 10.44
CA ALA A 141 -9.22 -2.83 10.66
C ALA A 141 -8.26 -2.84 11.86
N CYS A 142 -7.64 -1.70 12.17
CA CYS A 142 -6.73 -1.53 13.31
C CYS A 142 -7.43 -1.10 14.60
N ALA A 143 -8.71 -0.83 14.55
CA ALA A 143 -9.45 -0.35 15.72
C ALA A 143 -9.67 -1.45 16.77
#